data_4192ee53096c199cdecd0867b389c37e
#
_entry.id   4192ee53096c199cdecd0867b389c37e
#
_cell.length_a   1.000
_cell.length_b   1.000
_cell.length_c   1.000
_cell.angle_alpha   90.00
_cell.angle_beta   90.00
_cell.angle_gamma   90.00
#
_symmetry.space_group_name_H-M   'P 1'
#
loop_
_entity.id
_entity.type
_entity.pdbx_description
1 polymer ?
#
loop_
_entity_poly.entity_id
_entity_poly.type
_entity_poly.pdbx_seq_one_letter_code
_entity_poly.pdbx_strand_id
1 'polypeptide(L)'
;MQTVTVIIEYIQKHLSENITLAELAKEANYSISYICSAFRSVMNKTINNYIKEKRLDLAVQYLKADIPITEAAEQAGFNNYSYFYKTFKSVYGISPVEYRNRTLQENDER
;
A
#
# COMPACT_ATOMS: atom_id res chain seq x y z
N MET A 1 21.83 2.00 -1.99
CA MET A 1 21.43 3.25 -1.30
C MET A 1 20.84 2.91 0.06
N GLN A 2 21.64 3.11 1.11
CA GLN A 2 21.20 2.79 2.46
C GLN A 2 19.98 3.55 2.91
N THR A 3 19.87 4.83 2.55
CA THR A 3 18.73 5.67 2.93
C THR A 3 17.41 5.09 2.39
N VAL A 4 17.40 4.72 1.12
CA VAL A 4 16.20 4.17 0.49
C VAL A 4 15.85 2.82 1.08
N THR A 5 16.85 1.98 1.34
CA THR A 5 16.64 0.66 1.97
C THR A 5 16.00 0.80 3.36
N VAL A 6 16.48 1.75 4.17
CA VAL A 6 15.92 2.01 5.51
C VAL A 6 14.44 2.41 5.40
N ILE A 7 14.13 3.28 4.46
CA ILE A 7 12.76 3.74 4.24
C ILE A 7 11.85 2.58 3.83
N ILE A 8 12.29 1.76 2.88
CA ILE A 8 11.52 0.62 2.40
C ILE A 8 11.27 -0.37 3.54
N GLU A 9 12.29 -0.69 4.32
CA GLU A 9 12.15 -1.62 5.44
C GLU A 9 11.17 -1.11 6.49
N TYR A 10 11.24 0.20 6.80
CA TYR A 10 10.30 0.80 7.74
C TYR A 10 8.87 0.72 7.23
N ILE A 11 8.66 1.04 5.95
CA ILE A 11 7.33 0.98 5.35
C ILE A 11 6.79 -0.44 5.41
N GLN A 12 7.59 -1.43 5.08
CA GLN A 12 7.16 -2.83 5.11
C GLN A 12 6.73 -3.29 6.50
N LYS A 13 7.43 -2.85 7.53
CA LYS A 13 7.12 -3.22 8.91
C LYS A 13 5.87 -2.53 9.45
N HIS A 14 5.54 -1.35 8.93
CA HIS A 14 4.47 -0.51 9.49
C HIS A 14 3.35 -0.23 8.48
N LEU A 15 3.22 -1.09 7.48
CA LEU A 15 2.33 -0.83 6.33
C LEU A 15 0.87 -0.64 6.74
N SER A 16 0.39 -1.38 7.74
CA SER A 16 -0.98 -1.27 8.23
C SER A 16 -1.18 -0.12 9.23
N GLU A 17 -0.10 0.60 9.56
CA GLU A 17 -0.15 1.72 10.51
C GLU A 17 -0.10 3.04 9.76
N ASN A 18 -0.34 4.13 10.50
CA ASN A 18 -0.21 5.47 9.92
C ASN A 18 1.27 5.82 9.80
N ILE A 19 1.75 6.01 8.57
CA ILE A 19 3.14 6.33 8.28
C ILE A 19 3.24 7.79 7.85
N THR A 20 4.09 8.58 8.52
CA THR A 20 4.32 9.98 8.15
C THR A 20 5.72 10.16 7.59
N LEU A 21 5.89 11.19 6.76
CA LEU A 21 7.21 11.54 6.23
C LEU A 21 8.17 11.93 7.35
N ALA A 22 7.65 12.56 8.41
CA ALA A 22 8.47 12.96 9.56
C ALA A 22 9.09 11.73 10.25
N GLU A 23 8.30 10.65 10.41
CA GLU A 23 8.79 9.41 11.00
C GLU A 23 9.88 8.79 10.14
N LEU A 24 9.67 8.77 8.82
CA LEU A 24 10.65 8.21 7.88
C LEU A 24 11.95 9.01 7.90
N ALA A 25 11.85 10.33 7.96
CA ALA A 25 13.01 11.20 8.03
C ALA A 25 13.81 10.95 9.30
N LYS A 26 13.10 10.80 10.43
CA LYS A 26 13.73 10.51 11.72
C LYS A 26 14.45 9.16 11.68
N GLU A 27 13.80 8.16 11.13
CA GLU A 27 14.38 6.81 11.04
C GLU A 27 15.63 6.80 10.17
N ALA A 28 15.62 7.56 9.08
CA ALA A 28 16.75 7.63 8.15
C ALA A 28 17.84 8.62 8.57
N ASN A 29 17.58 9.45 9.57
CA ASN A 29 18.50 10.50 10.04
C ASN A 29 18.77 11.57 8.98
N TYR A 30 17.76 11.92 8.21
CA TYR A 30 17.85 12.98 7.20
C TYR A 30 16.61 13.84 7.21
N SER A 31 16.64 14.95 6.49
CA SER A 31 15.47 15.82 6.36
C SER A 31 14.41 15.16 5.48
N ILE A 32 13.16 15.61 5.62
CA ILE A 32 12.05 15.16 4.74
C ILE A 32 12.41 15.42 3.28
N SER A 33 12.92 16.61 2.99
CA SER A 33 13.30 16.99 1.63
C SER A 33 14.34 16.03 1.05
N TYR A 34 15.33 15.66 1.84
CA TYR A 34 16.37 14.76 1.39
C TYR A 34 15.83 13.37 1.09
N ILE A 35 15.01 12.79 2.01
CA ILE A 35 14.50 11.44 1.81
C ILE A 35 13.56 11.36 0.61
N CYS A 36 12.75 12.38 0.39
CA CYS A 36 11.85 12.41 -0.77
C CYS A 36 12.63 12.43 -2.07
N SER A 37 13.66 13.27 -2.13
CA SER A 37 14.51 13.38 -3.31
C SER A 37 15.29 12.09 -3.58
N ALA A 38 15.91 11.55 -2.54
CA ALA A 38 16.69 10.31 -2.64
C ALA A 38 15.82 9.13 -3.08
N PHE A 39 14.62 9.02 -2.48
CA PHE A 39 13.71 7.93 -2.79
C PHE A 39 13.26 8.00 -4.25
N ARG A 40 12.83 9.19 -4.69
CA ARG A 40 12.37 9.38 -6.06
C ARG A 40 13.48 9.11 -7.07
N SER A 41 14.71 9.51 -6.75
CA SER A 41 15.86 9.29 -7.63
C SER A 41 16.12 7.80 -7.87
N VAL A 42 16.00 6.98 -6.82
CA VAL A 42 16.30 5.55 -6.89
C VAL A 42 15.10 4.75 -7.39
N MET A 43 13.90 5.04 -6.86
CA MET A 43 12.71 4.23 -7.10
C MET A 43 11.84 4.73 -8.24
N ASN A 44 12.11 5.93 -8.74
CA ASN A 44 11.35 6.56 -9.82
C ASN A 44 9.86 6.71 -9.49
N LYS A 45 9.54 6.90 -8.23
CA LYS A 45 8.19 7.17 -7.72
C LYS A 45 8.30 7.86 -6.37
N THR A 46 7.21 8.51 -5.94
CA THR A 46 7.19 9.17 -4.63
C THR A 46 7.02 8.13 -3.52
N ILE A 47 7.42 8.50 -2.31
CA ILE A 47 7.22 7.66 -1.12
C ILE A 47 5.73 7.35 -0.95
N ASN A 48 4.85 8.35 -1.09
CA ASN A 48 3.42 8.16 -0.92
C ASN A 48 2.84 7.19 -1.94
N ASN A 49 3.28 7.27 -3.19
CA ASN A 49 2.84 6.32 -4.22
C ASN A 49 3.32 4.91 -3.92
N TYR A 50 4.55 4.79 -3.42
CA TYR A 50 5.09 3.49 -3.04
C TYR A 50 4.26 2.85 -1.91
N ILE A 51 3.96 3.63 -0.86
CA ILE A 51 3.12 3.15 0.24
C ILE A 51 1.76 2.71 -0.27
N LYS A 52 1.14 3.52 -1.13
CA LYS A 52 -0.17 3.23 -1.72
C LYS A 52 -0.14 1.91 -2.49
N GLU A 53 0.86 1.72 -3.34
CA GLU A 53 1.00 0.50 -4.13
C GLU A 53 1.16 -0.73 -3.23
N LYS A 54 1.98 -0.63 -2.20
CA LYS A 54 2.21 -1.75 -1.27
C LYS A 54 0.96 -2.08 -0.45
N ARG A 55 0.20 -1.05 -0.06
CA ARG A 55 -1.07 -1.27 0.63
C ARG A 55 -2.09 -1.93 -0.27
N LEU A 56 -2.14 -1.56 -1.56
CA LEU A 56 -3.02 -2.22 -2.52
C LEU A 56 -2.64 -3.69 -2.72
N ASP A 57 -1.34 -3.98 -2.82
CA ASP A 57 -0.87 -5.36 -2.92
C ASP A 57 -1.32 -6.19 -1.71
N LEU A 58 -1.20 -5.61 -0.52
CA LEU A 58 -1.62 -6.27 0.71
C LEU A 58 -3.14 -6.47 0.75
N ALA A 59 -3.88 -5.45 0.32
CA ALA A 59 -5.35 -5.54 0.27
C ALA A 59 -5.80 -6.66 -0.67
N VAL A 60 -5.14 -6.82 -1.81
CA VAL A 60 -5.44 -7.91 -2.74
C VAL A 60 -5.30 -9.27 -2.06
N GLN A 61 -4.26 -9.44 -1.26
CA GLN A 61 -4.08 -10.68 -0.50
C GLN A 61 -5.21 -10.92 0.48
N TYR A 62 -5.63 -9.86 1.20
CA TYR A 62 -6.74 -9.98 2.15
C TYR A 62 -8.09 -10.19 1.48
N LEU A 63 -8.26 -9.70 0.25
CA LEU A 63 -9.50 -9.92 -0.49
C LEU A 63 -9.71 -11.40 -0.85
N LYS A 64 -8.63 -12.17 -0.89
CA LYS A 64 -8.70 -13.61 -1.14
C LYS A 64 -9.14 -14.39 0.10
N ALA A 65 -9.08 -13.77 1.27
CA ALA A 65 -9.55 -14.38 2.51
C ALA A 65 -11.05 -14.12 2.68
N ASP A 66 -11.70 -14.97 3.50
CA ASP A 66 -13.13 -14.84 3.76
C ASP A 66 -13.39 -13.84 4.88
N ILE A 67 -13.09 -12.57 4.63
CA ILE A 67 -13.33 -11.48 5.57
C ILE A 67 -14.05 -10.34 4.83
N PRO A 68 -14.76 -9.46 5.57
CA PRO A 68 -15.41 -8.33 4.92
C PRO A 68 -14.41 -7.46 4.16
N ILE A 69 -14.83 -6.91 3.03
CA ILE A 69 -13.97 -6.06 2.20
C ILE A 69 -13.49 -4.83 2.96
N THR A 70 -14.37 -4.25 3.80
CA THR A 70 -14.00 -3.11 4.64
C THR A 70 -12.87 -3.48 5.61
N GLU A 71 -12.92 -4.69 6.17
CA GLU A 71 -11.87 -5.18 7.05
C GLU A 71 -10.56 -5.42 6.29
N ALA A 72 -10.65 -5.97 5.09
CA ALA A 72 -9.47 -6.17 4.24
C ALA A 72 -8.76 -4.83 3.96
N ALA A 73 -9.53 -3.80 3.64
CA ALA A 73 -8.99 -2.46 3.40
C ALA A 73 -8.32 -1.90 4.66
N GLU A 74 -8.97 -2.03 5.81
CA GLU A 74 -8.45 -1.54 7.08
C GLU A 74 -7.16 -2.24 7.47
N GLN A 75 -7.11 -3.55 7.37
CA GLN A 75 -5.91 -4.33 7.68
C GLN A 75 -4.76 -4.02 6.74
N ALA A 76 -5.06 -3.60 5.52
CA ALA A 76 -4.04 -3.19 4.56
C ALA A 76 -3.53 -1.77 4.81
N GLY A 77 -4.12 -1.04 5.75
CA GLY A 77 -3.66 0.29 6.12
C GLY A 77 -4.49 1.44 5.55
N PHE A 78 -5.64 1.15 4.95
CA PHE A 78 -6.53 2.20 4.44
C PHE A 78 -7.51 2.62 5.54
N ASN A 79 -7.41 3.87 5.96
CA ASN A 79 -8.28 4.41 7.01
C ASN A 79 -9.65 4.87 6.52
N ASN A 80 -9.77 5.06 5.20
CA ASN A 80 -10.99 5.58 4.58
C ASN A 80 -11.40 4.66 3.45
N TYR A 81 -12.57 4.04 3.59
CA TYR A 81 -13.03 3.07 2.60
C TYR A 81 -13.30 3.71 1.24
N SER A 82 -13.85 4.93 1.20
CA SER A 82 -14.09 5.62 -0.07
C SER A 82 -12.78 5.85 -0.84
N TYR A 83 -11.73 6.23 -0.13
CA TYR A 83 -10.41 6.41 -0.73
C TYR A 83 -9.87 5.07 -1.25
N PHE A 84 -10.00 4.02 -0.45
CA PHE A 84 -9.61 2.67 -0.87
C PHE A 84 -10.33 2.24 -2.14
N TYR A 85 -11.65 2.40 -2.17
CA TYR A 85 -12.46 2.02 -3.31
C TYR A 85 -12.00 2.74 -4.59
N LYS A 86 -11.87 4.05 -4.51
CA LYS A 86 -11.47 4.86 -5.67
C LYS A 86 -10.07 4.51 -6.14
N THR A 87 -9.14 4.34 -5.20
CA THR A 87 -7.76 4.02 -5.50
C THR A 87 -7.65 2.63 -6.13
N PHE A 88 -8.35 1.66 -5.55
CA PHE A 88 -8.35 0.29 -6.05
C PHE A 88 -8.89 0.25 -7.49
N LYS A 89 -10.05 0.87 -7.70
CA LYS A 89 -10.67 0.88 -9.03
C LYS A 89 -9.80 1.60 -10.05
N SER A 90 -9.13 2.68 -9.64
CA SER A 90 -8.22 3.41 -10.53
C SER A 90 -7.06 2.54 -11.01
N VAL A 91 -6.50 1.72 -10.11
CA VAL A 91 -5.33 0.89 -10.44
C VAL A 91 -5.72 -0.39 -11.16
N TYR A 92 -6.76 -1.07 -10.70
CA TYR A 92 -7.14 -2.40 -11.23
C TYR A 92 -8.28 -2.37 -12.25
N GLY A 93 -8.94 -1.23 -12.42
CA GLY A 93 -10.01 -1.08 -13.39
C GLY A 93 -11.37 -1.62 -12.98
N ILE A 94 -11.45 -2.32 -11.87
CA ILE A 94 -12.70 -2.88 -11.32
C ILE A 94 -12.77 -2.64 -9.82
N SER A 95 -13.95 -2.80 -9.25
CA SER A 95 -14.16 -2.60 -7.82
C SER A 95 -13.54 -3.76 -7.01
N PRO A 96 -13.27 -3.53 -5.70
CA PRO A 96 -12.81 -4.62 -4.84
C PRO A 96 -13.77 -5.80 -4.78
N VAL A 97 -15.08 -5.56 -4.76
CA VAL A 97 -16.09 -6.62 -4.77
C VAL A 97 -15.99 -7.44 -6.04
N GLU A 98 -15.94 -6.78 -7.18
CA GLU A 98 -15.83 -7.45 -8.47
C GLU A 98 -14.54 -8.24 -8.57
N TYR A 99 -13.45 -7.69 -8.07
CA TYR A 99 -12.17 -8.37 -8.04
C TYR A 99 -12.25 -9.67 -7.22
N ARG A 100 -12.86 -9.59 -6.03
CA ARG A 100 -13.03 -10.78 -5.17
C ARG A 100 -13.87 -11.83 -5.87
N ASN A 101 -14.98 -11.42 -6.48
CA ASN A 101 -15.89 -12.35 -7.14
C ASN A 101 -15.20 -13.08 -8.30
N ARG A 102 -14.40 -12.36 -9.09
CA ARG A 102 -13.64 -12.98 -10.19
C ARG A 102 -12.61 -13.97 -9.67
N THR A 103 -11.92 -13.63 -8.58
CA THR A 103 -10.92 -14.51 -7.99
C THR A 103 -11.56 -15.79 -7.46
N LEU A 104 -12.71 -15.70 -6.80
CA LEU A 104 -13.44 -16.86 -6.29
C LEU A 104 -13.93 -17.73 -7.46
N GLN A 105 -14.40 -17.11 -8.52
CA GLN A 105 -14.88 -17.81 -9.70
C GLN A 105 -13.75 -18.58 -10.39
N GLU A 106 -12.57 -17.99 -10.51
CA GLU A 106 -11.40 -18.66 -11.06
C GLU A 106 -11.00 -19.87 -10.23
N ASN A 107 -11.08 -19.77 -8.90
CA ASN A 107 -10.78 -20.88 -8.02
C ASN A 107 -11.79 -22.02 -8.15
N ASP A 108 -13.06 -21.69 -8.37
CA ASP A 108 -14.13 -22.66 -8.52
C ASP A 108 -14.02 -23.46 -9.83
N GLU A 109 -13.42 -22.88 -10.84
CA GLU A 109 -13.24 -23.53 -12.15
C GLU A 109 -12.13 -24.58 -12.14
N ARG A 110 -11.39 -24.69 -11.06
CA ARG A 110 -10.32 -25.67 -10.90
C ARG A 110 -10.83 -26.86 -10.11
#